data_e24481bb2af33d7f21ab69bad0fd94bb
#
_entry.id   e24481bb2af33d7f21ab69bad0fd94bb
#
_cell.length_a   1.000
_cell.length_b   1.000
_cell.length_c   1.000
_cell.angle_alpha   90.00
_cell.angle_beta   90.00
_cell.angle_gamma   90.00
#
_symmetry.space_group_name_H-M   'P 1'
#
loop_
_entity.id
_entity.type
_entity.pdbx_description
1 polymer ?
#
loop_
_entity_poly.entity_id
_entity_poly.type
_entity_poly.pdbx_seq_one_letter_code
_entity_poly.pdbx_strand_id
1 'polypeptide(L)' 'MARERVSNEERQVHIRFEGRSRDIPFQALDIGDASSDAEVKEALARYLDVSVRKLASYVVERHTNGNMTVRPEAVFG' A
#
# COMPACT_ATOMS: atom_id res chain seq x y z
N MET A 1 -28.12 -7.92 -4.13
CA MET A 1 -27.65 -7.95 -4.04
C MET A 1 -26.71 -8.20 -3.96
N ALA A 2 -26.13 -8.13 -3.97
CA ALA A 2 -25.28 -8.30 -3.83
C ALA A 2 -24.35 -8.18 -3.91
N ARG A 3 -23.62 -8.11 -3.79
CA ARG A 3 -22.68 -8.07 -3.86
C ARG A 3 -21.89 -8.34 -3.42
N GLU A 4 -21.65 -8.48 -3.33
CA GLU A 4 -20.85 -8.92 -2.81
C GLU A 4 -19.55 -9.28 -3.19
N ARG A 5 -19.03 -9.09 -3.87
CA ARG A 5 -17.68 -9.41 -4.14
C ARG A 5 -16.77 -8.27 -3.79
N VAL A 6 -15.51 -8.56 -3.52
CA VAL A 6 -14.55 -7.54 -3.17
C VAL A 6 -14.14 -6.78 -4.43
N SER A 7 -14.28 -5.48 -4.40
CA SER A 7 -13.85 -4.63 -5.49
C SER A 7 -12.60 -3.89 -5.08
N ASN A 8 -11.96 -3.19 -6.03
CA ASN A 8 -10.80 -2.37 -5.71
C ASN A 8 -11.11 -1.33 -4.65
N GLU A 9 -12.36 -0.90 -4.59
CA GLU A 9 -12.75 0.11 -3.62
C GLU A 9 -12.65 -0.40 -2.20
N GLU A 10 -12.76 -1.71 -2.03
CA GLU A 10 -12.72 -2.30 -0.71
C GLU A 10 -11.34 -2.75 -0.30
N ARG A 11 -10.39 -2.73 -1.22
CA ARG A 11 -9.04 -3.13 -0.92
C ARG A 11 -8.27 -1.94 -0.39
N GLN A 12 -7.36 -2.21 0.51
CA GLN A 12 -6.63 -1.15 1.17
C GLN A 12 -5.17 -1.50 1.28
N VAL A 13 -4.36 -0.46 1.34
CA VAL A 13 -2.96 -0.58 1.70
C VAL A 13 -2.83 -0.08 3.12
N HIS A 14 -2.34 -0.95 3.99
CA HIS A 14 -1.98 -0.55 5.34
C HIS A 14 -0.52 -0.16 5.32
N ILE A 15 -0.24 1.09 5.63
CA ILE A 15 1.14 1.57 5.64
C ILE A 15 1.51 2.06 7.02
N ARG A 16 2.71 1.68 7.44
CA ARG A 16 3.29 2.20 8.66
C ARG A 16 4.46 3.10 8.27
N PHE A 17 4.28 4.38 8.48
CA PHE A 17 5.23 5.37 8.00
C PHE A 17 5.45 6.42 9.08
N GLU A 18 6.70 6.59 9.46
CA GLU A 18 7.11 7.59 10.45
C GLU A 18 6.31 7.47 11.74
N GLY A 19 6.13 6.23 12.20
CA GLY A 19 5.46 5.96 13.46
C GLY A 19 3.96 6.01 13.40
N ARG A 20 3.39 6.20 12.22
CA ARG A 20 1.94 6.27 12.05
C ARG A 20 1.46 5.17 11.15
N SER A 21 0.30 4.66 11.45
CA SER A 21 -0.35 3.64 10.63
C SER A 21 -1.56 4.26 9.94
N ARG A 22 -1.72 3.93 8.67
CA ARG A 22 -2.86 4.41 7.88
C ARG A 22 -3.38 3.29 7.01
N ASP A 23 -4.67 3.28 6.80
CA ASP A 23 -5.30 2.41 5.81
C ASP A 23 -5.78 3.28 4.68
N ILE A 24 -5.24 3.05 3.49
CA ILE A 24 -5.53 3.88 2.33
C ILE A 24 -6.17 3.00 1.27
N PRO A 25 -7.38 3.32 0.82
CA PRO A 25 -8.02 2.48 -0.20
C PRO A 25 -7.23 2.52 -1.50
N PHE A 26 -7.24 1.39 -2.22
CA PHE A 26 -6.60 1.30 -3.53
C PHE A 26 -7.09 2.41 -4.45
N GLN A 27 -8.37 2.71 -4.34
CA GLN A 27 -8.97 3.72 -5.21
C GLN A 27 -8.32 5.09 -5.03
N ALA A 28 -7.97 5.42 -3.80
CA ALA A 28 -7.30 6.69 -3.52
C ALA A 28 -5.89 6.74 -4.10
N LEU A 29 -5.28 5.56 -4.29
CA LEU A 29 -3.93 5.47 -4.82
C LEU A 29 -3.91 5.17 -6.30
N ASP A 30 -5.06 4.86 -6.89
CA ASP A 30 -5.16 4.52 -8.30
C ASP A 30 -4.28 3.33 -8.65
N ILE A 31 -4.34 2.31 -7.80
CA ILE A 31 -3.59 1.07 -8.00
C ILE A 31 -4.56 -0.10 -8.02
N GLY A 32 -4.05 -1.25 -8.43
CA GLY A 32 -4.84 -2.47 -8.46
C GLY A 32 -3.95 -3.67 -8.21
N ASP A 33 -4.52 -4.86 -8.43
CA ASP A 33 -3.81 -6.11 -8.17
C ASP A 33 -2.56 -6.24 -9.01
N ALA A 34 -2.57 -5.69 -10.20
CA ALA A 34 -1.44 -5.84 -11.11
C ALA A 34 -0.36 -4.79 -10.89
N SER A 35 -0.58 -3.85 -9.97
CA SER A 35 0.42 -2.83 -9.72
C SER A 35 1.67 -3.45 -9.12
N SER A 36 2.83 -3.03 -9.62
CA SER A 36 4.10 -3.52 -9.09
C SER A 36 4.39 -2.87 -7.75
N ASP A 37 5.36 -3.43 -7.04
CA ASP A 37 5.77 -2.85 -5.78
C ASP A 37 6.25 -1.41 -5.98
N ALA A 38 6.98 -1.16 -7.07
CA ALA A 38 7.44 0.20 -7.35
C ALA A 38 6.27 1.14 -7.57
N GLU A 39 5.25 0.69 -8.29
CA GLU A 39 4.08 1.52 -8.53
C GLU A 39 3.32 1.82 -7.25
N VAL A 40 3.23 0.83 -6.36
CA VAL A 40 2.57 1.03 -5.09
C VAL A 40 3.32 2.07 -4.27
N LYS A 41 4.64 1.97 -4.23
CA LYS A 41 5.44 2.92 -3.47
C LYS A 41 5.33 4.33 -4.03
N GLU A 42 5.34 4.44 -5.35
CA GLU A 42 5.20 5.76 -5.97
C GLU A 42 3.85 6.38 -5.67
N ALA A 43 2.80 5.57 -5.72
CA ALA A 43 1.48 6.07 -5.40
C ALA A 43 1.39 6.52 -3.96
N LEU A 44 1.96 5.74 -3.06
CA LEU A 44 1.97 6.11 -1.65
C LEU A 44 2.76 7.38 -1.40
N ALA A 45 3.91 7.52 -2.07
CA ALA A 45 4.72 8.71 -1.89
C ALA A 45 3.95 9.95 -2.32
N ARG A 46 3.23 9.86 -3.42
CA ARG A 46 2.41 10.98 -3.87
C ARG A 46 1.29 11.28 -2.88
N TYR A 47 0.66 10.23 -2.39
CA TYR A 47 -0.44 10.41 -1.44
C TYR A 47 0.04 11.07 -0.15
N LEU A 48 1.22 10.65 0.32
CA LEU A 48 1.79 11.16 1.55
C LEU A 48 2.57 12.45 1.35
N ASP A 49 2.74 12.85 0.10
CA ASP A 49 3.47 14.07 -0.26
C ASP A 49 4.91 14.01 0.22
N VAL A 50 5.56 12.89 -0.05
CA VAL A 50 6.97 12.69 0.29
C VAL A 50 7.69 12.14 -0.92
N SER A 51 9.01 12.19 -0.88
CA SER A 51 9.82 11.60 -1.93
C SER A 51 9.69 10.08 -1.88
N VAL A 52 9.62 9.46 -3.06
CA VAL A 52 9.53 8.00 -3.11
C VAL A 52 10.77 7.36 -2.50
N ARG A 53 11.86 8.08 -2.44
CA ARG A 53 13.09 7.56 -1.81
C ARG A 53 12.89 7.24 -0.34
N LYS A 54 11.95 7.91 0.30
CA LYS A 54 11.67 7.59 1.70
C LYS A 54 11.07 6.22 1.87
N LEU A 55 10.53 5.66 0.81
CA LEU A 55 9.93 4.33 0.84
C LEU A 55 10.83 3.28 0.18
N ALA A 56 12.05 3.66 -0.19
CA ALA A 56 12.91 2.75 -0.95
C ALA A 56 13.20 1.46 -0.22
N SER A 57 13.36 1.52 1.10
CA SER A 57 13.68 0.33 1.89
C SER A 57 12.45 -0.32 2.49
N TYR A 58 11.27 0.12 2.09
CA TYR A 58 10.04 -0.51 2.58
C TYR A 58 9.76 -1.76 1.77
N VAL A 59 9.02 -2.68 2.38
CA VAL A 59 8.57 -3.88 1.69
C VAL A 59 7.07 -3.82 1.52
N VAL A 60 6.60 -4.43 0.43
CA VAL A 60 5.19 -4.52 0.11
C VAL A 60 4.78 -5.97 0.28
N GLU A 61 3.90 -6.22 1.22
CA GLU A 61 3.36 -7.55 1.47
C GLU A 61 1.96 -7.62 0.91
N ARG A 62 1.70 -8.66 0.13
CA ARG A 62 0.40 -8.84 -0.49
C ARG A 62 -0.30 -9.98 0.22
N HIS A 63 -1.54 -9.72 0.61
CA HIS A 63 -2.29 -10.70 1.39
C HIS A 63 -3.32 -11.39 0.52
N THR A 64 -3.74 -12.57 0.95
CA THR A 64 -4.65 -13.37 0.15
C THR A 64 -6.01 -12.70 -0.04
N ASN A 65 -6.38 -11.81 0.88
CA ASN A 65 -7.65 -11.11 0.74
C ASN A 65 -7.57 -9.91 -0.20
N GLY A 66 -6.39 -9.68 -0.80
CA GLY A 66 -6.21 -8.58 -1.74
C GLY A 66 -5.66 -7.31 -1.16
N ASN A 67 -5.61 -7.21 0.16
CA ASN A 67 -5.02 -6.03 0.79
C ASN A 67 -3.51 -6.12 0.74
N MET A 68 -2.87 -4.99 0.98
CA MET A 68 -1.41 -4.92 1.02
C MET A 68 -0.98 -4.26 2.30
N THR A 69 0.22 -4.61 2.76
CA THR A 69 0.86 -3.95 3.89
C THR A 69 2.21 -3.43 3.42
N VAL A 70 2.48 -2.16 3.69
CA VAL A 70 3.75 -1.53 3.36
C VAL A 70 4.39 -1.09 4.67
N ARG A 71 5.57 -1.62 4.93
CA ARG A 71 6.24 -1.37 6.19
C ARG A 71 7.73 -1.30 5.97
N PRO A 72 8.45 -0.70 6.91
CA PRO A 72 9.91 -0.69 6.80
C PRO A 72 10.45 -2.10 6.83
N GLU A 73 11.48 -2.34 6.05
CA GLU A 73 12.16 -3.61 6.06
C GLU A 73 12.84 -3.79 7.41
N ALA A 74 12.64 -4.97 8.02
CA ALA A 74 13.31 -5.25 9.28
C ALA A 74 14.78 -5.51 9.01
N VAL A 75 15.64 -4.78 9.69
CA VAL A 75 17.06 -4.94 9.54
C VAL A 75 17.65 -5.36 10.88
N PHE A 76 18.35 -6.47 10.88
CA PHE A 76 18.98 -6.95 12.07
C PHE A 76 20.47 -6.82 11.89
N GLY A 77 21.03 -6.09 12.70
CA GLY A 77 22.33 -5.65 12.65
C GLY A 77 23.44 -6.47 12.63
#